data_5a09dbf8705dd76faf64c5e354077502
#
_entry.id   5a09dbf8705dd76faf64c5e354077502
#
_cell.length_a   1.000
_cell.length_b   1.000
_cell.length_c   1.000
_cell.angle_alpha   90.00
_cell.angle_beta   90.00
_cell.angle_gamma   90.00
#
_symmetry.space_group_name_H-M   'P 1'
#
loop_
_entity.id
_entity.type
_entity.pdbx_description
1 polymer ?
#
loop_
_entity_poly.entity_id
_entity_poly.type
_entity_poly.pdbx_seq_one_letter_code
_entity_poly.pdbx_strand_id
1 'polypeptide(L)'
;VFLRLTLLSLFVLFGLFTKGQQAGSAVDSFNMYGDVKITIDKPVNYREGKETFIIFFALPNGNTTAQTMGKKMMPGDDWHFDIQHISAQTKFIRRQLRNKNFVVIYLENNYKSWPAWKQKHSGFRIEIPRIIDSLSGLFRTKRKSIYLNGHSGGGSFIFGYLAGVSKIPSVIKRISFLDSDYGYDSSYYPKIKTWLQETKEANLNVFAYNDSIALYNGKPVVSATGGTWYRSRLLLRHLQNDFSFVESRTDSLIINKSTGKRMQFYFKINTDRGIYHTQQVELNGFIHSILCGTRYDSRRYSYYGPRAYQDLIE
;
A
#
# COMPACT_ATOMS: atom_id res chain seq x y z
N VAL A 1 -67.88 16.93 38.78
CA VAL A 1 -66.55 17.40 38.42
C VAL A 1 -65.77 16.18 37.89
N PHE A 2 -65.72 16.02 36.54
CA PHE A 2 -64.96 14.93 35.87
C PHE A 2 -63.64 15.46 35.41
N LEU A 3 -62.54 14.90 35.94
CA LEU A 3 -61.17 15.17 35.55
C LEU A 3 -60.78 14.22 34.37
N ARG A 4 -60.58 14.76 33.17
CA ARG A 4 -60.05 14.01 32.02
C ARG A 4 -58.55 14.00 32.07
N LEU A 5 -57.94 12.82 32.31
CA LEU A 5 -56.50 12.59 32.09
C LEU A 5 -56.27 12.34 30.58
N THR A 6 -55.51 13.21 29.93
CA THR A 6 -54.96 13.00 28.59
C THR A 6 -53.61 12.34 28.70
N LEU A 7 -53.47 11.09 28.30
CA LEU A 7 -52.22 10.37 28.13
C LEU A 7 -51.52 10.92 26.87
N LEU A 8 -50.34 11.54 27.06
CA LEU A 8 -49.47 11.92 25.98
C LEU A 8 -48.51 10.72 25.71
N SER A 9 -48.74 9.99 24.63
CA SER A 9 -47.86 8.92 24.19
C SER A 9 -46.66 9.51 23.43
N LEU A 10 -45.49 9.46 24.07
CA LEU A 10 -44.19 9.86 23.51
C LEU A 10 -43.69 8.73 22.60
N PHE A 11 -43.85 8.89 21.28
CA PHE A 11 -43.18 8.01 20.30
C PHE A 11 -41.70 8.35 20.22
N VAL A 12 -40.84 7.52 20.83
CA VAL A 12 -39.41 7.55 20.63
C VAL A 12 -39.11 6.80 19.32
N LEU A 13 -38.90 7.55 18.25
CA LEU A 13 -38.36 6.99 17.01
C LEU A 13 -36.88 6.62 17.24
N PHE A 14 -36.61 5.35 17.47
CA PHE A 14 -35.25 4.80 17.34
C PHE A 14 -34.90 4.76 15.85
N GLY A 15 -34.17 5.78 15.41
CA GLY A 15 -33.53 5.77 14.11
C GLY A 15 -32.48 4.65 14.05
N LEU A 16 -32.78 3.56 13.37
CA LEU A 16 -31.83 2.54 12.95
C LEU A 16 -30.83 3.19 12.00
N PHE A 17 -29.72 3.70 12.55
CA PHE A 17 -28.58 4.09 11.75
C PHE A 17 -27.98 2.81 11.13
N THR A 18 -28.30 2.56 9.87
CA THR A 18 -27.68 1.51 9.07
C THR A 18 -26.18 1.80 8.94
N LYS A 19 -25.36 0.96 9.57
CA LYS A 19 -23.89 1.03 9.60
C LYS A 19 -23.21 0.77 8.24
N GLY A 20 -23.97 0.72 7.12
CA GLY A 20 -23.53 0.18 5.83
C GLY A 20 -22.90 1.15 4.84
N GLN A 21 -23.06 2.47 4.97
CA GLN A 21 -22.85 3.39 3.82
C GLN A 21 -21.47 4.06 3.69
N GLN A 22 -20.46 3.78 4.56
CA GLN A 22 -19.18 4.48 4.53
C GLN A 22 -18.03 3.81 3.76
N ALA A 23 -18.20 2.60 3.26
CA ALA A 23 -17.14 1.82 2.60
C ALA A 23 -17.24 1.78 1.07
N GLY A 24 -18.26 2.34 0.46
CA GLY A 24 -18.47 2.32 -0.99
C GLY A 24 -17.37 3.08 -1.75
N SER A 25 -17.11 2.62 -2.99
CA SER A 25 -16.12 3.15 -3.93
C SER A 25 -16.80 3.79 -5.13
N ALA A 26 -16.26 4.96 -5.56
CA ALA A 26 -16.49 5.52 -6.89
C ALA A 26 -15.19 5.37 -7.67
N VAL A 27 -15.24 4.70 -8.82
CA VAL A 27 -14.07 4.33 -9.61
C VAL A 27 -14.12 5.00 -10.98
N ASP A 28 -13.08 5.78 -11.30
CA ASP A 28 -12.88 6.43 -12.59
C ASP A 28 -11.59 5.93 -13.23
N SER A 29 -11.54 5.79 -14.56
CA SER A 29 -10.35 5.34 -15.28
C SER A 29 -10.07 6.16 -16.52
N PHE A 30 -8.80 6.47 -16.80
CA PHE A 30 -8.32 7.16 -18.00
C PHE A 30 -6.84 6.83 -18.24
N ASN A 31 -6.31 7.23 -19.40
CA ASN A 31 -4.91 7.00 -19.75
C ASN A 31 -4.09 8.29 -19.66
N MET A 32 -2.82 8.14 -19.26
CA MET A 32 -1.77 9.16 -19.35
C MET A 32 -0.63 8.64 -20.24
N TYR A 33 0.03 9.54 -20.96
CA TYR A 33 1.14 9.20 -21.89
C TYR A 33 0.80 8.11 -22.91
N GLY A 34 -0.49 7.89 -23.17
CA GLY A 34 -1.00 6.92 -24.12
C GLY A 34 -0.99 5.46 -23.65
N ASP A 35 -0.11 5.09 -22.75
CA ASP A 35 0.11 3.69 -22.34
C ASP A 35 0.11 3.45 -20.81
N VAL A 36 -0.12 4.48 -20.01
CA VAL A 36 -0.31 4.35 -18.55
C VAL A 36 -1.78 4.51 -18.21
N LYS A 37 -2.43 3.42 -17.80
CA LYS A 37 -3.81 3.42 -17.34
C LYS A 37 -3.86 3.79 -15.86
N ILE A 38 -4.61 4.83 -15.56
CA ILE A 38 -4.89 5.32 -14.22
C ILE A 38 -6.29 4.88 -13.82
N THR A 39 -6.43 4.28 -12.65
CA THR A 39 -7.74 4.00 -12.06
C THR A 39 -7.79 4.62 -10.67
N ILE A 40 -8.73 5.53 -10.45
CA ILE A 40 -8.90 6.25 -9.19
C ILE A 40 -10.10 5.65 -8.44
N ASP A 41 -9.84 5.10 -7.27
CA ASP A 41 -10.84 4.61 -6.33
C ASP A 41 -10.99 5.61 -5.18
N LYS A 42 -12.09 6.39 -5.20
CA LYS A 42 -12.48 7.36 -4.16
C LYS A 42 -13.59 6.80 -3.26
N PRO A 43 -13.65 7.19 -1.99
CA PRO A 43 -14.85 6.91 -1.19
C PRO A 43 -16.06 7.65 -1.77
N VAL A 44 -17.25 7.00 -1.83
CA VAL A 44 -18.50 7.60 -2.33
C VAL A 44 -18.82 8.92 -1.64
N ASN A 45 -18.49 9.04 -0.36
CA ASN A 45 -18.69 10.24 0.45
C ASN A 45 -17.45 11.13 0.54
N TYR A 46 -16.66 11.20 -0.54
CA TYR A 46 -15.52 12.12 -0.62
C TYR A 46 -15.94 13.56 -0.34
N ARG A 47 -15.15 14.26 0.51
CA ARG A 47 -15.39 15.69 0.84
C ARG A 47 -14.08 16.48 0.74
N GLU A 48 -14.05 17.53 -0.05
CA GLU A 48 -12.85 18.35 -0.29
C GLU A 48 -12.21 18.91 0.98
N GLY A 49 -12.99 19.31 1.98
CA GLY A 49 -12.48 19.86 3.24
C GLY A 49 -11.81 18.88 4.19
N LYS A 50 -11.94 17.56 3.94
CA LYS A 50 -11.33 16.53 4.80
C LYS A 50 -9.86 16.31 4.49
N GLU A 51 -9.11 15.89 5.51
CA GLU A 51 -7.76 15.33 5.34
C GLU A 51 -7.80 14.16 4.37
N THR A 52 -6.93 14.21 3.36
CA THR A 52 -6.96 13.27 2.24
C THR A 52 -5.64 12.53 2.13
N PHE A 53 -5.70 11.21 2.23
CA PHE A 53 -4.61 10.30 1.91
C PHE A 53 -4.77 9.85 0.46
N ILE A 54 -3.74 10.07 -0.34
CA ILE A 54 -3.67 9.65 -1.74
C ILE A 54 -2.60 8.57 -1.85
N ILE A 55 -3.01 7.36 -2.12
CA ILE A 55 -2.15 6.20 -2.23
C ILE A 55 -1.93 5.88 -3.71
N PHE A 56 -0.71 6.05 -4.18
CA PHE A 56 -0.28 5.56 -5.48
C PHE A 56 0.12 4.11 -5.33
N PHE A 57 -0.67 3.21 -5.88
CA PHE A 57 -0.41 1.77 -5.87
C PHE A 57 0.07 1.32 -7.26
N ALA A 58 1.38 1.12 -7.39
CA ALA A 58 1.97 0.60 -8.61
C ALA A 58 1.79 -0.92 -8.68
N LEU A 59 1.17 -1.39 -9.77
CA LEU A 59 0.80 -2.78 -9.95
C LEU A 59 2.03 -3.70 -10.09
N PRO A 60 1.91 -4.96 -9.64
CA PRO A 60 2.92 -5.97 -9.91
C PRO A 60 2.99 -6.33 -11.39
N ASN A 61 4.09 -6.98 -11.78
CA ASN A 61 4.24 -7.47 -13.14
C ASN A 61 3.15 -8.51 -13.49
N GLY A 62 2.64 -8.43 -14.70
CA GLY A 62 1.66 -9.37 -15.24
C GLY A 62 0.19 -9.10 -14.85
N ASN A 63 -0.08 -8.29 -13.83
CA ASN A 63 -1.44 -8.05 -13.36
C ASN A 63 -2.09 -6.84 -14.02
N THR A 64 -3.40 -6.95 -14.23
CA THR A 64 -4.28 -5.81 -14.54
C THR A 64 -4.78 -5.14 -13.25
N THR A 65 -5.34 -3.95 -13.40
CA THR A 65 -6.02 -3.26 -12.29
C THR A 65 -7.16 -4.11 -11.72
N ALA A 66 -7.95 -4.76 -12.57
CA ALA A 66 -9.06 -5.61 -12.12
C ALA A 66 -8.56 -6.79 -11.26
N GLN A 67 -7.52 -7.49 -11.68
CA GLN A 67 -6.89 -8.57 -10.91
C GLN A 67 -6.31 -8.06 -9.59
N THR A 68 -5.68 -6.87 -9.59
CA THR A 68 -5.14 -6.23 -8.38
C THR A 68 -6.22 -5.80 -7.41
N MET A 69 -7.33 -5.25 -7.90
CA MET A 69 -8.50 -4.93 -7.07
C MET A 69 -9.07 -6.18 -6.41
N GLY A 70 -9.04 -7.29 -7.14
CA GLY A 70 -9.57 -8.57 -6.68
C GLY A 70 -11.09 -8.66 -6.75
N LYS A 71 -11.61 -9.87 -6.67
CA LYS A 71 -13.05 -10.17 -6.62
C LYS A 71 -13.30 -11.49 -5.89
N LYS A 72 -14.57 -11.76 -5.60
CA LYS A 72 -14.98 -13.09 -5.16
C LYS A 72 -14.80 -14.08 -6.31
N MET A 73 -14.09 -15.18 -6.04
CA MET A 73 -13.78 -16.19 -7.05
C MET A 73 -15.00 -17.00 -7.42
N MET A 74 -15.14 -17.26 -8.71
CA MET A 74 -16.10 -18.19 -9.31
C MET A 74 -15.34 -19.31 -10.03
N PRO A 75 -15.94 -20.49 -10.23
CA PRO A 75 -15.33 -21.56 -11.01
C PRO A 75 -14.88 -21.07 -12.40
N GLY A 76 -13.63 -21.32 -12.77
CA GLY A 76 -13.04 -20.88 -14.05
C GLY A 76 -12.40 -19.50 -14.03
N ASP A 77 -12.48 -18.77 -12.93
CA ASP A 77 -11.76 -17.49 -12.81
C ASP A 77 -10.24 -17.66 -12.74
N ASP A 78 -9.53 -16.66 -13.26
CA ASP A 78 -8.09 -16.55 -13.14
C ASP A 78 -7.67 -16.32 -11.67
N TRP A 79 -6.80 -17.17 -11.15
CA TRP A 79 -6.31 -17.14 -9.78
C TRP A 79 -5.68 -15.79 -9.36
N HIS A 80 -5.23 -14.97 -10.33
CA HIS A 80 -4.70 -13.63 -10.03
C HIS A 80 -5.72 -12.70 -9.38
N PHE A 81 -7.02 -12.98 -9.52
CA PHE A 81 -8.05 -12.23 -8.82
C PHE A 81 -8.11 -12.51 -7.31
N ASP A 82 -7.59 -13.66 -6.84
CA ASP A 82 -7.60 -14.04 -5.42
C ASP A 82 -6.28 -13.79 -4.69
N ILE A 83 -5.49 -12.81 -5.13
CA ILE A 83 -4.20 -12.53 -4.49
C ILE A 83 -4.28 -11.27 -3.64
N GLN A 84 -4.40 -10.12 -4.29
CA GLN A 84 -4.09 -8.84 -3.65
C GLN A 84 -5.29 -8.21 -2.95
N HIS A 85 -6.46 -8.32 -3.56
CA HIS A 85 -7.72 -7.77 -3.05
C HIS A 85 -7.59 -6.32 -2.53
N ILE A 86 -6.85 -5.47 -3.27
CA ILE A 86 -6.59 -4.09 -2.81
C ILE A 86 -7.90 -3.32 -2.60
N SER A 87 -8.96 -3.62 -3.39
CA SER A 87 -10.28 -3.02 -3.18
C SER A 87 -10.88 -3.38 -1.81
N ALA A 88 -10.89 -4.66 -1.45
CA ALA A 88 -11.40 -5.12 -0.16
C ALA A 88 -10.54 -4.59 1.02
N GLN A 89 -9.21 -4.61 0.88
CA GLN A 89 -8.30 -4.02 1.85
C GLN A 89 -8.53 -2.50 1.99
N THR A 90 -8.82 -1.79 0.89
CA THR A 90 -9.19 -0.36 0.90
C THR A 90 -10.49 -0.11 1.68
N LYS A 91 -11.52 -0.95 1.46
CA LYS A 91 -12.78 -0.87 2.22
C LYS A 91 -12.54 -1.08 3.72
N PHE A 92 -11.67 -2.03 4.10
CA PHE A 92 -11.26 -2.24 5.49
C PHE A 92 -10.59 -0.98 6.07
N ILE A 93 -9.62 -0.38 5.37
CA ILE A 93 -8.91 0.83 5.82
C ILE A 93 -9.90 2.00 5.97
N ARG A 94 -10.82 2.20 5.02
CA ARG A 94 -11.84 3.26 5.10
C ARG A 94 -12.76 3.11 6.31
N ARG A 95 -13.07 1.88 6.74
CA ARG A 95 -13.82 1.61 7.99
C ARG A 95 -13.05 2.07 9.24
N GLN A 96 -11.70 2.08 9.21
CA GLN A 96 -10.87 2.58 10.30
C GLN A 96 -10.71 4.12 10.26
N LEU A 97 -10.61 4.71 9.06
CA LEU A 97 -10.31 6.11 8.81
C LEU A 97 -11.56 6.95 8.48
N ARG A 98 -12.68 6.72 9.18
CA ARG A 98 -14.02 7.29 8.86
C ARG A 98 -14.06 8.80 8.65
N ASN A 99 -13.20 9.56 9.32
CA ASN A 99 -13.19 11.03 9.27
C ASN A 99 -12.20 11.59 8.23
N LYS A 100 -11.63 10.75 7.37
CA LYS A 100 -10.63 11.10 6.36
C LYS A 100 -11.05 10.59 4.99
N ASN A 101 -10.58 11.24 3.94
CA ASN A 101 -10.65 10.66 2.61
C ASN A 101 -9.46 9.71 2.44
N PHE A 102 -9.72 8.52 1.94
CA PHE A 102 -8.69 7.55 1.58
C PHE A 102 -8.93 7.15 0.12
N VAL A 103 -8.02 7.62 -0.74
CA VAL A 103 -8.09 7.45 -2.20
C VAL A 103 -6.96 6.52 -2.61
N VAL A 104 -7.25 5.53 -3.44
CA VAL A 104 -6.25 4.66 -4.06
C VAL A 104 -6.20 4.95 -5.56
N ILE A 105 -5.01 5.22 -6.07
CA ILE A 105 -4.72 5.41 -7.49
C ILE A 105 -3.91 4.22 -7.95
N TYR A 106 -4.55 3.34 -8.73
CA TYR A 106 -3.89 2.19 -9.33
C TYR A 106 -3.15 2.63 -10.59
N LEU A 107 -1.92 2.19 -10.73
CA LEU A 107 -1.01 2.55 -11.80
C LEU A 107 -0.67 1.28 -12.60
N GLU A 108 -1.34 1.10 -13.73
CA GLU A 108 -1.12 0.03 -14.71
C GLU A 108 -0.47 0.60 -15.96
N ASN A 109 0.32 -0.19 -16.69
CA ASN A 109 0.83 0.21 -18.01
C ASN A 109 0.63 -0.92 -19.04
N ASN A 110 0.67 -0.60 -20.32
CA ASN A 110 0.41 -1.55 -21.41
C ASN A 110 1.40 -2.72 -21.47
N TYR A 111 2.60 -2.57 -20.88
CA TYR A 111 3.58 -3.67 -20.77
C TYR A 111 3.27 -4.57 -19.57
N LYS A 112 2.30 -4.22 -18.73
CA LYS A 112 2.03 -4.86 -17.42
C LYS A 112 3.30 -5.06 -16.60
N SER A 113 4.25 -4.15 -16.71
CA SER A 113 5.58 -4.23 -16.07
C SER A 113 6.22 -2.86 -15.99
N TRP A 114 6.43 -2.33 -14.79
CA TRP A 114 7.12 -1.07 -14.59
C TRP A 114 8.61 -1.13 -14.95
N PRO A 115 9.35 -2.23 -14.72
CA PRO A 115 10.69 -2.39 -15.26
C PRO A 115 10.74 -2.29 -16.80
N ALA A 116 9.85 -3.01 -17.51
CA ALA A 116 9.80 -2.98 -18.96
C ALA A 116 9.37 -1.60 -19.50
N TRP A 117 8.39 -0.96 -18.85
CA TRP A 117 7.96 0.39 -19.19
C TRP A 117 9.10 1.39 -19.10
N LYS A 118 9.88 1.39 -18.02
CA LYS A 118 11.05 2.26 -17.86
C LYS A 118 12.13 2.03 -18.92
N GLN A 119 12.32 0.80 -19.38
CA GLN A 119 13.27 0.50 -20.46
C GLN A 119 12.83 1.12 -21.80
N LYS A 120 11.53 1.25 -22.03
CA LYS A 120 10.95 1.83 -23.24
C LYS A 120 10.78 3.36 -23.17
N HIS A 121 10.75 3.93 -21.98
CA HIS A 121 10.56 5.35 -21.72
C HIS A 121 11.85 5.98 -21.18
N SER A 122 12.69 6.51 -22.06
CA SER A 122 13.93 7.21 -21.66
C SER A 122 13.65 8.43 -20.77
N GLY A 123 12.47 9.05 -20.91
CA GLY A 123 11.97 10.16 -20.10
C GLY A 123 11.34 9.79 -18.76
N PHE A 124 11.38 8.53 -18.35
CA PHE A 124 10.68 8.06 -17.14
C PHE A 124 10.99 8.87 -15.87
N ARG A 125 12.21 9.43 -15.76
CA ARG A 125 12.62 10.29 -14.63
C ARG A 125 11.86 11.61 -14.55
N ILE A 126 11.26 12.04 -15.65
CA ILE A 126 10.40 13.23 -15.71
C ILE A 126 8.93 12.81 -15.65
N GLU A 127 8.57 11.77 -16.39
CA GLU A 127 7.18 11.32 -16.56
C GLU A 127 6.59 10.79 -15.25
N ILE A 128 7.33 9.94 -14.49
CA ILE A 128 6.84 9.38 -13.23
C ILE A 128 6.55 10.46 -12.17
N PRO A 129 7.45 11.41 -11.88
CA PRO A 129 7.11 12.54 -11.00
C PRO A 129 5.89 13.34 -11.49
N ARG A 130 5.79 13.62 -12.80
CA ARG A 130 4.64 14.33 -13.38
C ARG A 130 3.31 13.57 -13.22
N ILE A 131 3.32 12.23 -13.32
CA ILE A 131 2.14 11.40 -13.02
C ILE A 131 1.67 11.68 -11.58
N ILE A 132 2.58 11.61 -10.62
CA ILE A 132 2.24 11.83 -9.20
C ILE A 132 1.74 13.26 -8.97
N ASP A 133 2.43 14.25 -9.49
CA ASP A 133 2.08 15.66 -9.31
C ASP A 133 0.73 15.99 -9.93
N SER A 134 0.51 15.58 -11.20
CA SER A 134 -0.75 15.82 -11.91
C SER A 134 -1.93 15.16 -11.23
N LEU A 135 -1.81 13.89 -10.86
CA LEU A 135 -2.90 13.14 -10.21
C LEU A 135 -3.17 13.63 -8.79
N SER A 136 -2.12 13.98 -8.03
CA SER A 136 -2.31 14.56 -6.70
C SER A 136 -2.94 15.96 -6.75
N GLY A 137 -2.75 16.69 -7.85
CA GLY A 137 -3.36 18.00 -8.14
C GLY A 137 -4.87 17.93 -8.31
N LEU A 138 -5.43 16.79 -8.71
CA LEU A 138 -6.88 16.60 -8.85
C LEU A 138 -7.64 16.72 -7.51
N PHE A 139 -6.93 16.56 -6.39
CA PHE A 139 -7.54 16.58 -5.06
C PHE A 139 -7.27 17.91 -4.37
N ARG A 140 -8.27 18.81 -4.39
CA ARG A 140 -8.20 20.13 -3.75
C ARG A 140 -8.43 20.00 -2.25
N THR A 141 -7.35 19.93 -1.47
CA THR A 141 -7.38 19.88 -0.01
C THR A 141 -6.13 20.49 0.58
N LYS A 142 -6.29 21.24 1.70
CA LYS A 142 -5.16 21.83 2.44
C LYS A 142 -4.37 20.78 3.24
N ARG A 143 -4.97 19.64 3.57
CA ARG A 143 -4.35 18.54 4.34
C ARG A 143 -4.22 17.29 3.49
N LYS A 144 -3.18 17.28 2.66
CA LYS A 144 -2.87 16.20 1.73
C LYS A 144 -1.67 15.41 2.23
N SER A 145 -1.76 14.09 2.15
CA SER A 145 -0.65 13.16 2.38
C SER A 145 -0.58 12.17 1.22
N ILE A 146 0.58 12.06 0.60
CA ILE A 146 0.81 11.14 -0.50
C ILE A 146 1.59 9.93 0.01
N TYR A 147 1.14 8.74 -0.34
CA TYR A 147 1.77 7.47 -0.05
C TYR A 147 2.15 6.77 -1.35
N LEU A 148 3.40 6.34 -1.46
CA LEU A 148 3.89 5.53 -2.57
C LEU A 148 3.91 4.07 -2.10
N ASN A 149 3.18 3.22 -2.80
CA ASN A 149 3.03 1.82 -2.48
C ASN A 149 3.15 0.97 -3.74
N GLY A 150 3.71 -0.20 -3.64
CA GLY A 150 3.84 -1.11 -4.77
C GLY A 150 4.14 -2.52 -4.31
N HIS A 151 3.61 -3.49 -5.06
CA HIS A 151 3.92 -4.89 -4.90
C HIS A 151 4.77 -5.37 -6.08
N SER A 152 5.75 -6.26 -5.82
CA SER A 152 6.55 -6.89 -6.88
C SER A 152 7.21 -5.86 -7.81
N GLY A 153 7.00 -5.99 -9.11
CA GLY A 153 7.47 -5.04 -10.12
C GLY A 153 7.03 -3.60 -9.92
N GLY A 154 5.98 -3.36 -9.12
CA GLY A 154 5.51 -2.01 -8.76
C GLY A 154 6.55 -1.18 -8.01
N GLY A 155 7.49 -1.80 -7.30
CA GLY A 155 8.60 -1.10 -6.68
C GLY A 155 9.49 -0.35 -7.67
N SER A 156 9.55 -0.82 -8.93
CA SER A 156 10.27 -0.14 -10.00
C SER A 156 9.71 1.25 -10.33
N PHE A 157 8.38 1.46 -10.18
CA PHE A 157 7.78 2.79 -10.29
C PHE A 157 8.26 3.71 -9.17
N ILE A 158 8.29 3.20 -7.92
CA ILE A 158 8.76 3.98 -6.76
C ILE A 158 10.22 4.40 -6.96
N PHE A 159 11.11 3.49 -7.37
CA PHE A 159 12.50 3.84 -7.69
C PHE A 159 12.61 4.78 -8.89
N GLY A 160 11.71 4.68 -9.88
CA GLY A 160 11.61 5.64 -10.98
C GLY A 160 11.28 7.06 -10.47
N TYR A 161 10.36 7.17 -9.52
CA TYR A 161 10.06 8.44 -8.84
C TYR A 161 11.29 8.96 -8.08
N LEU A 162 11.91 8.12 -7.26
CA LEU A 162 13.11 8.50 -6.49
C LEU A 162 14.27 8.92 -7.39
N ALA A 163 14.41 8.32 -8.57
CA ALA A 163 15.41 8.71 -9.55
C ALA A 163 15.12 10.06 -10.23
N GLY A 164 13.82 10.41 -10.33
CA GLY A 164 13.35 11.62 -11.03
C GLY A 164 13.30 12.88 -10.17
N VAL A 165 13.36 12.77 -8.83
CA VAL A 165 13.32 13.93 -7.93
C VAL A 165 14.69 14.17 -7.30
N SER A 166 15.09 15.42 -7.17
CA SER A 166 16.33 15.78 -6.44
C SER A 166 16.19 15.51 -4.94
N LYS A 167 15.00 15.80 -4.38
CA LYS A 167 14.63 15.59 -2.98
C LYS A 167 13.22 15.04 -2.91
N ILE A 168 12.94 14.15 -1.97
CA ILE A 168 11.57 13.65 -1.74
C ILE A 168 10.78 14.77 -1.05
N PRO A 169 9.70 15.28 -1.68
CA PRO A 169 8.89 16.36 -1.10
C PRO A 169 8.23 15.94 0.22
N SER A 170 8.07 16.88 1.14
CA SER A 170 7.48 16.63 2.45
C SER A 170 6.00 16.21 2.42
N VAL A 171 5.30 16.39 1.30
CA VAL A 171 3.94 15.88 1.08
C VAL A 171 3.92 14.35 0.93
N ILE A 172 5.02 13.74 0.50
CA ILE A 172 5.21 12.28 0.53
C ILE A 172 5.43 11.88 1.99
N LYS A 173 4.41 11.29 2.59
CA LYS A 173 4.43 10.92 4.01
C LYS A 173 4.76 9.45 4.24
N ARG A 174 4.62 8.61 3.20
CA ARG A 174 4.87 7.18 3.33
C ARG A 174 5.39 6.58 2.03
N ILE A 175 6.39 5.72 2.17
CA ILE A 175 6.87 4.85 1.09
C ILE A 175 6.81 3.42 1.63
N SER A 176 6.17 2.53 0.88
CA SER A 176 6.01 1.13 1.29
C SER A 176 6.33 0.18 0.13
N PHE A 177 7.22 -0.75 0.39
CA PHE A 177 7.61 -1.81 -0.53
C PHE A 177 7.02 -3.14 -0.07
N LEU A 178 6.01 -3.64 -0.78
CA LEU A 178 5.41 -4.96 -0.55
C LEU A 178 6.14 -5.99 -1.42
N ASP A 179 7.20 -6.54 -0.89
CA ASP A 179 8.12 -7.46 -1.60
C ASP A 179 8.50 -6.93 -2.99
N SER A 180 8.98 -5.68 -3.03
CA SER A 180 9.07 -4.91 -4.27
C SER A 180 10.32 -4.03 -4.39
N ASP A 181 11.27 -4.09 -3.46
CA ASP A 181 12.45 -3.24 -3.44
C ASP A 181 13.66 -3.81 -4.21
N TYR A 182 13.41 -4.67 -5.21
CA TYR A 182 14.42 -5.25 -6.10
C TYR A 182 15.42 -4.25 -6.69
N GLY A 183 14.95 -3.02 -6.96
CA GLY A 183 15.75 -1.96 -7.55
C GLY A 183 16.55 -1.13 -6.55
N TYR A 184 16.56 -1.47 -5.26
CA TYR A 184 17.32 -0.72 -4.27
C TYR A 184 18.83 -0.90 -4.45
N ASP A 185 19.55 0.22 -4.46
CA ASP A 185 21.02 0.31 -4.35
C ASP A 185 21.41 1.49 -3.46
N SER A 186 22.72 1.61 -3.17
CA SER A 186 23.25 2.62 -2.26
C SER A 186 23.01 4.07 -2.71
N SER A 187 22.80 4.30 -4.01
CA SER A 187 22.59 5.66 -4.56
C SER A 187 21.29 6.31 -4.09
N TYR A 188 20.30 5.50 -3.69
CA TYR A 188 19.01 6.00 -3.16
C TYR A 188 19.09 6.38 -1.67
N TYR A 189 20.11 5.85 -0.94
CA TYR A 189 20.20 6.01 0.50
C TYR A 189 20.25 7.48 0.95
N PRO A 190 21.10 8.37 0.40
CA PRO A 190 21.17 9.76 0.87
C PRO A 190 19.84 10.47 0.79
N LYS A 191 19.09 10.23 -0.28
CA LYS A 191 17.77 10.85 -0.51
C LYS A 191 16.71 10.35 0.48
N ILE A 192 16.68 9.03 0.72
CA ILE A 192 15.77 8.41 1.70
C ILE A 192 16.10 8.90 3.12
N LYS A 193 17.37 8.93 3.49
CA LYS A 193 17.86 9.45 4.78
C LYS A 193 17.41 10.89 5.01
N THR A 194 17.69 11.78 4.05
CA THR A 194 17.33 13.20 4.13
C THR A 194 15.81 13.35 4.31
N TRP A 195 15.00 12.63 3.54
CA TRP A 195 13.56 12.66 3.67
C TRP A 195 13.08 12.21 5.05
N LEU A 196 13.64 11.13 5.61
CA LEU A 196 13.32 10.64 6.95
C LEU A 196 13.74 11.62 8.05
N GLN A 197 14.83 12.36 7.87
CA GLN A 197 15.31 13.36 8.84
C GLN A 197 14.47 14.64 8.80
N GLU A 198 14.15 15.15 7.61
CA GLU A 198 13.52 16.46 7.44
C GLU A 198 11.99 16.42 7.44
N THR A 199 11.37 15.26 7.13
CA THR A 199 9.92 15.12 7.13
C THR A 199 9.46 14.39 8.39
N LYS A 200 8.91 15.12 9.36
CA LYS A 200 8.52 14.60 10.68
C LYS A 200 7.60 13.37 10.58
N GLU A 201 6.64 13.36 9.65
CA GLU A 201 5.70 12.28 9.45
C GLU A 201 6.15 11.25 8.39
N ALA A 202 7.39 11.36 7.90
CA ALA A 202 7.93 10.38 6.96
C ALA A 202 7.93 8.98 7.57
N ASN A 203 7.44 8.00 6.80
CA ASN A 203 7.35 6.62 7.23
C ASN A 203 7.78 5.68 6.09
N LEU A 204 8.71 4.78 6.38
CA LEU A 204 9.23 3.78 5.44
C LEU A 204 8.89 2.38 5.93
N ASN A 205 8.19 1.60 5.11
CA ASN A 205 7.83 0.22 5.42
C ASN A 205 8.34 -0.71 4.32
N VAL A 206 8.97 -1.78 4.73
CA VAL A 206 9.54 -2.77 3.81
C VAL A 206 9.11 -4.16 4.25
N PHE A 207 8.54 -4.90 3.32
CA PHE A 207 8.06 -6.26 3.51
C PHE A 207 8.78 -7.15 2.51
N ALA A 208 9.42 -8.20 2.98
CA ALA A 208 10.12 -9.16 2.14
C ALA A 208 10.03 -10.56 2.74
N TYR A 209 10.07 -11.58 1.89
CA TYR A 209 10.32 -12.93 2.36
C TYR A 209 11.75 -13.37 2.00
N ASN A 210 12.23 -14.41 2.63
CA ASN A 210 13.55 -14.95 2.28
C ASN A 210 13.50 -15.70 0.94
N ASP A 211 13.54 -14.93 -0.15
CA ASP A 211 13.57 -15.41 -1.52
C ASP A 211 14.95 -15.96 -1.93
N SER A 212 16.01 -15.65 -1.15
CA SER A 212 17.38 -16.11 -1.46
C SER A 212 17.54 -17.64 -1.39
N ILE A 213 16.64 -18.33 -0.70
CA ILE A 213 16.62 -19.79 -0.59
C ILE A 213 15.39 -20.43 -1.24
N ALA A 214 14.46 -19.61 -1.76
CA ALA A 214 13.25 -20.10 -2.41
C ALA A 214 13.57 -20.81 -3.72
N LEU A 215 12.83 -21.89 -4.00
CA LEU A 215 12.99 -22.70 -5.20
C LEU A 215 11.69 -22.73 -6.01
N TYR A 216 11.84 -22.65 -7.33
CA TYR A 216 10.79 -22.97 -8.28
C TYR A 216 11.30 -24.07 -9.23
N ASN A 217 10.63 -25.20 -9.27
CA ASN A 217 11.06 -26.39 -10.01
C ASN A 217 12.54 -26.77 -9.72
N GLY A 218 12.92 -26.73 -8.44
CA GLY A 218 14.26 -27.06 -7.98
C GLY A 218 15.35 -26.00 -8.26
N LYS A 219 15.00 -24.87 -8.89
CA LYS A 219 15.94 -23.80 -9.22
C LYS A 219 15.71 -22.56 -8.34
N PRO A 220 16.79 -21.84 -7.95
CA PRO A 220 16.65 -20.58 -7.23
C PRO A 220 15.80 -19.57 -8.01
N VAL A 221 14.87 -18.89 -7.32
CA VAL A 221 13.97 -17.87 -7.92
C VAL A 221 14.67 -16.53 -8.16
N VAL A 222 15.75 -16.27 -7.45
CA VAL A 222 16.57 -15.04 -7.57
C VAL A 222 18.04 -15.37 -7.51
N SER A 223 18.89 -14.46 -8.00
CA SER A 223 20.33 -14.52 -7.77
C SER A 223 20.68 -14.17 -6.32
N ALA A 224 21.92 -14.44 -5.89
CA ALA A 224 22.39 -14.22 -4.52
C ALA A 224 22.17 -12.77 -4.00
N THR A 225 22.16 -11.77 -4.90
CA THR A 225 22.00 -10.36 -4.57
C THR A 225 20.80 -9.70 -5.27
N GLY A 226 19.96 -10.48 -5.96
CA GLY A 226 18.90 -9.97 -6.83
C GLY A 226 17.54 -9.86 -6.17
N GLY A 227 17.32 -10.59 -5.10
CA GLY A 227 16.00 -10.69 -4.44
C GLY A 227 15.69 -9.58 -3.46
N THR A 228 14.43 -9.50 -3.06
CA THR A 228 13.95 -8.50 -2.08
C THR A 228 14.54 -8.75 -0.70
N TRP A 229 14.78 -9.99 -0.30
CA TRP A 229 15.48 -10.29 0.95
C TRP A 229 16.84 -9.61 1.05
N TYR A 230 17.65 -9.74 0.02
CA TYR A 230 18.97 -9.10 -0.01
C TYR A 230 18.84 -7.58 -0.02
N ARG A 231 18.00 -7.03 -0.90
CA ARG A 231 17.83 -5.59 -1.11
C ARG A 231 17.24 -4.90 0.12
N SER A 232 16.24 -5.46 0.73
CA SER A 232 15.66 -4.94 1.98
C SER A 232 16.66 -4.96 3.14
N ARG A 233 17.45 -6.03 3.28
CA ARG A 233 18.51 -6.09 4.30
C ARG A 233 19.65 -5.11 4.02
N LEU A 234 19.95 -4.86 2.76
CA LEU A 234 20.93 -3.83 2.38
C LEU A 234 20.43 -2.43 2.77
N LEU A 235 19.15 -2.12 2.48
CA LEU A 235 18.52 -0.86 2.88
C LEU A 235 18.53 -0.71 4.41
N LEU A 236 18.14 -1.76 5.14
CA LEU A 236 18.15 -1.75 6.61
C LEU A 236 19.57 -1.47 7.15
N ARG A 237 20.61 -2.16 6.65
CA ARG A 237 22.00 -1.92 7.05
C ARG A 237 22.45 -0.48 6.82
N HIS A 238 22.09 0.11 5.68
CA HIS A 238 22.41 1.52 5.42
C HIS A 238 21.71 2.44 6.43
N LEU A 239 20.43 2.20 6.74
CA LEU A 239 19.68 3.01 7.70
C LEU A 239 20.19 2.85 9.14
N GLN A 240 20.71 1.68 9.50
CA GLN A 240 21.30 1.43 10.83
C GLN A 240 22.56 2.27 11.10
N ASN A 241 23.20 2.83 10.07
CA ASN A 241 24.31 3.78 10.26
C ASN A 241 23.86 5.11 10.89
N ASP A 242 22.59 5.50 10.71
CA ASP A 242 22.08 6.80 11.13
C ASP A 242 20.86 6.71 12.07
N PHE A 243 20.24 5.55 12.19
CA PHE A 243 19.03 5.34 12.97
C PHE A 243 19.10 4.08 13.81
N SER A 244 18.62 4.16 15.03
CA SER A 244 18.55 3.01 15.94
C SER A 244 17.32 2.16 15.65
N PHE A 245 17.52 0.83 15.61
CA PHE A 245 16.47 -0.17 15.40
C PHE A 245 16.45 -1.18 16.54
N VAL A 246 15.25 -1.65 16.85
CA VAL A 246 15.02 -2.80 17.73
C VAL A 246 14.51 -3.94 16.87
N GLU A 247 15.19 -5.08 16.97
CA GLU A 247 14.73 -6.33 16.34
C GLU A 247 13.86 -7.12 17.32
N SER A 248 12.78 -7.67 16.80
CA SER A 248 11.97 -8.69 17.44
C SER A 248 11.72 -9.84 16.48
N ARG A 249 11.44 -11.03 17.03
CA ARG A 249 11.29 -12.25 16.23
C ARG A 249 10.08 -13.04 16.70
N THR A 250 9.35 -13.60 15.73
CA THR A 250 8.36 -14.65 15.94
C THR A 250 8.81 -15.91 15.17
N ASP A 251 8.04 -16.98 15.23
CA ASP A 251 8.34 -18.21 14.46
C ASP A 251 8.37 -17.97 12.94
N SER A 252 7.67 -16.95 12.47
CA SER A 252 7.50 -16.69 11.03
C SER A 252 8.10 -15.37 10.53
N LEU A 253 8.40 -14.42 11.42
CA LEU A 253 8.83 -13.07 11.04
C LEU A 253 10.03 -12.59 11.87
N ILE A 254 10.97 -11.91 11.21
CA ILE A 254 11.95 -11.03 11.83
C ILE A 254 11.46 -9.59 11.58
N ILE A 255 11.31 -8.80 12.63
CA ILE A 255 10.76 -7.47 12.57
C ILE A 255 11.76 -6.48 13.13
N ASN A 256 12.18 -5.51 12.31
CA ASN A 256 13.05 -4.42 12.74
C ASN A 256 12.26 -3.11 12.73
N LYS A 257 12.17 -2.44 13.87
CA LYS A 257 11.48 -1.15 14.03
C LYS A 257 12.43 -0.09 14.55
N SER A 258 12.47 1.07 13.89
CA SER A 258 13.24 2.20 14.41
C SER A 258 12.62 2.74 15.70
N THR A 259 13.44 3.37 16.53
CA THR A 259 12.96 4.20 17.65
C THR A 259 11.97 5.22 17.10
N GLY A 260 10.75 5.29 17.65
CA GLY A 260 9.64 6.10 17.10
C GLY A 260 8.83 5.42 15.99
N LYS A 261 9.16 4.19 15.60
CA LYS A 261 8.37 3.31 14.69
C LYS A 261 8.07 3.89 13.31
N ARG A 262 8.88 4.84 12.82
CA ARG A 262 8.72 5.45 11.49
C ARG A 262 9.33 4.61 10.36
N MET A 263 10.28 3.73 10.70
CA MET A 263 10.86 2.77 9.77
C MET A 263 10.60 1.37 10.29
N GLN A 264 10.00 0.53 9.47
CA GLN A 264 9.61 -0.83 9.87
C GLN A 264 9.92 -1.80 8.74
N PHE A 265 10.63 -2.86 9.08
CA PHE A 265 11.01 -3.94 8.18
C PHE A 265 10.42 -5.24 8.69
N TYR A 266 9.74 -5.96 7.80
CA TYR A 266 9.11 -7.25 8.08
C TYR A 266 9.70 -8.29 7.15
N PHE A 267 10.44 -9.22 7.71
CA PHE A 267 11.12 -10.27 6.98
C PHE A 267 10.48 -11.61 7.29
N LYS A 268 9.74 -12.19 6.32
CA LYS A 268 9.18 -13.53 6.44
C LYS A 268 10.29 -14.57 6.37
N ILE A 269 10.44 -15.34 7.44
CA ILE A 269 11.33 -16.49 7.49
C ILE A 269 10.80 -17.56 6.52
N ASN A 270 11.69 -18.18 5.76
CA ASN A 270 11.35 -19.18 4.76
C ASN A 270 12.15 -20.46 5.09
N THR A 271 11.56 -21.37 5.87
CA THR A 271 12.23 -22.62 6.30
C THR A 271 12.03 -23.77 5.33
N ASP A 272 10.99 -23.72 4.53
CA ASP A 272 10.55 -24.77 3.61
C ASP A 272 10.89 -24.47 2.14
N ARG A 273 11.62 -23.37 1.88
CA ARG A 273 12.08 -22.94 0.56
C ARG A 273 10.93 -22.60 -0.41
N GLY A 274 9.74 -22.31 0.14
CA GLY A 274 8.54 -21.95 -0.62
C GLY A 274 8.60 -20.55 -1.24
N ILE A 275 7.59 -20.22 -2.06
CA ILE A 275 7.40 -18.90 -2.67
C ILE A 275 6.32 -18.17 -1.90
N TYR A 276 6.70 -17.14 -1.14
CA TYR A 276 5.82 -16.35 -0.28
C TYR A 276 5.59 -14.93 -0.78
N HIS A 277 5.87 -14.70 -2.07
CA HIS A 277 5.84 -13.39 -2.70
C HIS A 277 4.45 -12.71 -2.61
N THR A 278 3.41 -13.42 -3.04
CA THR A 278 2.04 -12.90 -3.05
C THR A 278 1.47 -12.71 -1.64
N GLN A 279 1.88 -13.56 -0.70
CA GLN A 279 1.42 -13.49 0.68
C GLN A 279 1.84 -12.21 1.40
N GLN A 280 2.91 -11.53 0.92
CA GLN A 280 3.34 -10.24 1.48
C GLN A 280 2.28 -9.14 1.30
N VAL A 281 1.42 -9.24 0.31
CA VAL A 281 0.30 -8.31 0.09
C VAL A 281 -1.03 -8.90 0.54
N GLU A 282 -1.23 -10.18 0.29
CA GLU A 282 -2.46 -10.93 0.58
C GLU A 282 -2.79 -10.96 2.09
N LEU A 283 -1.81 -11.33 2.92
CA LEU A 283 -2.01 -11.50 4.35
C LEU A 283 -1.97 -10.16 5.09
N ASN A 284 -2.91 -9.27 4.73
CA ASN A 284 -3.09 -7.92 5.27
C ASN A 284 -1.91 -6.96 4.97
N GLY A 285 -1.08 -7.27 3.98
CA GLY A 285 0.11 -6.46 3.71
C GLY A 285 -0.21 -5.03 3.31
N PHE A 286 -1.19 -4.81 2.42
CA PHE A 286 -1.59 -3.45 2.05
C PHE A 286 -2.20 -2.70 3.24
N ILE A 287 -3.07 -3.35 4.04
CA ILE A 287 -3.60 -2.74 5.27
C ILE A 287 -2.46 -2.32 6.18
N HIS A 288 -1.49 -3.22 6.42
CA HIS A 288 -0.37 -2.95 7.32
C HIS A 288 0.56 -1.88 6.77
N SER A 289 0.83 -1.86 5.48
CA SER A 289 1.64 -0.82 4.83
C SER A 289 1.07 0.60 5.01
N ILE A 290 -0.23 0.71 5.25
CA ILE A 290 -0.93 1.99 5.48
C ILE A 290 -1.04 2.32 6.97
N LEU A 291 -1.38 1.33 7.81
CA LEU A 291 -1.77 1.58 9.21
C LEU A 291 -0.64 1.38 10.21
N CYS A 292 0.44 0.65 9.87
CA CYS A 292 1.55 0.41 10.79
C CYS A 292 2.20 1.72 11.27
N GLY A 293 2.57 1.76 12.53
CA GLY A 293 3.10 2.96 13.18
C GLY A 293 2.08 4.07 13.44
N THR A 294 0.79 3.84 13.17
CA THR A 294 -0.32 4.74 13.51
C THR A 294 -1.09 4.23 14.73
N ARG A 295 -2.01 5.04 15.26
CA ARG A 295 -2.92 4.61 16.32
C ARG A 295 -3.88 3.47 15.93
N TYR A 296 -3.94 3.09 14.67
CA TYR A 296 -4.78 2.02 14.13
C TYR A 296 -4.02 0.72 13.91
N ASP A 297 -2.70 0.72 14.18
CA ASP A 297 -1.84 -0.44 14.03
C ASP A 297 -2.32 -1.59 14.92
N SER A 298 -2.43 -2.76 14.34
CA SER A 298 -2.72 -4.05 15.03
C SER A 298 -3.99 -4.09 15.90
N ARG A 299 -4.95 -3.19 15.71
CA ARG A 299 -6.18 -3.17 16.51
C ARG A 299 -7.24 -4.19 16.06
N ARG A 300 -7.32 -4.48 14.77
CA ARG A 300 -8.37 -5.32 14.16
C ARG A 300 -7.84 -6.24 13.08
N TYR A 301 -6.54 -6.34 12.96
CA TYR A 301 -5.84 -7.19 12.00
C TYR A 301 -4.45 -7.49 12.54
N SER A 302 -3.80 -8.50 11.98
CA SER A 302 -2.37 -8.74 12.14
C SER A 302 -1.73 -8.90 10.76
N TYR A 303 -0.55 -8.30 10.58
CA TYR A 303 0.24 -8.57 9.38
C TYR A 303 0.64 -10.04 9.39
N TYR A 304 0.57 -10.65 8.21
CA TYR A 304 0.82 -12.07 7.98
C TYR A 304 -0.12 -13.01 8.75
N GLY A 305 -1.30 -12.52 9.14
CA GLY A 305 -2.41 -13.28 9.73
C GLY A 305 -3.57 -13.47 8.74
N PRO A 306 -4.67 -14.07 9.17
CA PRO A 306 -5.86 -14.27 8.34
C PRO A 306 -6.33 -12.96 7.70
N ARG A 307 -6.90 -13.05 6.48
CA ARG A 307 -7.43 -11.90 5.72
C ARG A 307 -8.51 -11.16 6.54
N ALA A 308 -8.15 -10.02 7.13
CA ALA A 308 -9.06 -9.18 7.94
C ALA A 308 -10.16 -8.51 7.11
N TYR A 309 -10.09 -8.62 5.79
CA TYR A 309 -10.98 -8.04 4.80
C TYR A 309 -11.82 -9.10 4.06
N GLN A 310 -11.79 -10.35 4.51
CA GLN A 310 -12.43 -11.48 3.82
C GLN A 310 -13.93 -11.23 3.55
N ASP A 311 -14.64 -10.62 4.50
CA ASP A 311 -16.07 -10.24 4.40
C ASP A 311 -16.33 -9.04 3.47
N LEU A 312 -15.30 -8.43 2.90
CA LEU A 312 -15.38 -7.26 2.02
C LEU A 312 -15.03 -7.59 0.56
N ILE A 313 -14.70 -8.85 0.27
CA ILE A 313 -14.47 -9.35 -1.08
C ILE A 313 -15.83 -9.52 -1.76
N GLU A 314 -16.04 -8.79 -2.87
CA GLU A 314 -17.26 -8.80 -3.69
C GLU A 314 -17.02 -9.48 -5.03
#